data_ae97a4fea7bb7818e6e26caac3f944cf
#
_entry.id   ae97a4fea7bb7818e6e26caac3f944cf
#
_cell.length_a   1.000
_cell.length_b   1.000
_cell.length_c   1.000
_cell.angle_alpha   90.00
_cell.angle_beta   90.00
_cell.angle_gamma   90.00
#
_symmetry.space_group_name_H-M   'P 1'
#
loop_
_entity.id
_entity.type
_entity.pdbx_description
1 polymer ?
#
loop_
_entity_poly.entity_id
_entity_poly.type
_entity_poly.pdbx_seq_one_letter_code
_entity_poly.pdbx_strand_id
1 'polypeptide(L)'
;MKYIIIGGVAGGATAAARLRRVDEKSDILLFEKGKYISYANCGLPYYIGGVIAEREKLLVQTPTSFGQRFRVDVRVENEVIAIHPKDKTITVRTADGREYEETYDKLLLSPGATPVRPPLEGIDSEGIFTLRNVEDTDHIKSYLTENSVKRAVVVGAGFIGLEMAENLHHAGVAVSVVEMGNQVMAPIDFSMAAPVHQHLIQKGVSLYLEEGVTHFQRTEQGITVFLKSGKTIPADMVLLSIGVRPATALAKQAGLKIGEAGGIWVNEYLETSAKDIYAVGDAIEYPHPLTGKPWLNYLANPANRQGRIVADNMVFGNKVAYEGAIGTSIAKVFDMTVASTGLAAKRLKQWEMEYQSSVTHSSSHAGYYPDALPLTLKLTFHPVTGKLYGAQGIGYEGDRKSTRLNSS
;
A
#
# COMPACT_ATOMS: atom_id res chain seq x y z
N MET A 1 -29.78 -8.43 -11.36
CA MET A 1 -28.49 -9.12 -11.28
C MET A 1 -28.00 -9.11 -9.84
N LYS A 2 -27.16 -10.08 -9.49
CA LYS A 2 -26.53 -10.16 -8.18
C LYS A 2 -25.00 -9.99 -8.33
N TYR A 3 -24.50 -8.89 -7.80
CA TYR A 3 -23.07 -8.58 -7.78
C TYR A 3 -22.48 -8.94 -6.41
N ILE A 4 -21.38 -9.70 -6.40
CA ILE A 4 -20.63 -9.97 -5.18
C ILE A 4 -19.27 -9.28 -5.27
N ILE A 5 -18.87 -8.65 -4.17
CA ILE A 5 -17.59 -7.96 -4.02
C ILE A 5 -16.85 -8.55 -2.83
N ILE A 6 -15.62 -8.98 -3.02
CA ILE A 6 -14.74 -9.52 -1.98
C ILE A 6 -13.66 -8.49 -1.65
N GLY A 7 -13.70 -7.95 -0.43
CA GLY A 7 -12.83 -6.90 0.07
C GLY A 7 -13.48 -5.51 0.02
N GLY A 8 -13.58 -4.85 1.16
CA GLY A 8 -14.37 -3.65 1.40
C GLY A 8 -13.58 -2.34 1.53
N VAL A 9 -12.33 -2.26 1.05
CA VAL A 9 -11.54 -1.03 1.18
C VAL A 9 -11.55 -0.24 -0.14
N ALA A 10 -10.41 0.22 -0.65
CA ALA A 10 -10.34 1.18 -1.76
C ALA A 10 -11.09 0.73 -3.02
N GLY A 11 -10.66 -0.35 -3.66
CA GLY A 11 -11.24 -0.83 -4.92
C GLY A 11 -12.67 -1.33 -4.76
N GLY A 12 -12.90 -2.23 -3.80
CA GLY A 12 -14.21 -2.86 -3.59
C GLY A 12 -15.28 -1.89 -3.12
N ALA A 13 -15.02 -1.05 -2.11
CA ALA A 13 -15.99 -0.04 -1.66
C ALA A 13 -16.31 0.97 -2.78
N THR A 14 -15.31 1.40 -3.55
CA THR A 14 -15.53 2.29 -4.70
C THR A 14 -16.37 1.61 -5.78
N ALA A 15 -16.11 0.34 -6.08
CA ALA A 15 -16.89 -0.43 -7.05
C ALA A 15 -18.35 -0.60 -6.58
N ALA A 16 -18.58 -0.97 -5.31
CA ALA A 16 -19.93 -1.11 -4.75
C ALA A 16 -20.73 0.18 -4.86
N ALA A 17 -20.12 1.31 -4.47
CA ALA A 17 -20.76 2.61 -4.58
C ALA A 17 -21.02 3.03 -6.04
N ARG A 18 -20.13 2.67 -6.99
CA ARG A 18 -20.33 2.95 -8.42
C ARG A 18 -21.38 2.04 -9.02
N LEU A 19 -21.39 0.75 -8.73
CA LEU A 19 -22.41 -0.21 -9.16
C LEU A 19 -23.81 0.30 -8.83
N ARG A 20 -24.05 0.72 -7.58
CA ARG A 20 -25.37 1.26 -7.18
C ARG A 20 -25.79 2.49 -7.98
N ARG A 21 -24.83 3.35 -8.36
CA ARG A 21 -25.13 4.56 -9.15
C ARG A 21 -25.49 4.25 -10.61
N VAL A 22 -25.01 3.13 -11.15
CA VAL A 22 -25.25 2.75 -12.55
C VAL A 22 -26.26 1.62 -12.69
N ASP A 23 -26.56 0.92 -11.60
CA ASP A 23 -27.60 -0.12 -11.52
C ASP A 23 -28.35 -0.03 -10.17
N GLU A 24 -29.52 0.61 -10.20
CA GLU A 24 -30.30 0.86 -8.99
C GLU A 24 -31.05 -0.37 -8.47
N LYS A 25 -31.27 -1.39 -9.31
CA LYS A 25 -32.17 -2.49 -9.03
C LYS A 25 -31.50 -3.78 -8.61
N SER A 26 -30.24 -3.95 -8.96
CA SER A 26 -29.50 -5.19 -8.69
C SER A 26 -29.14 -5.34 -7.22
N ASP A 27 -28.98 -6.58 -6.77
CA ASP A 27 -28.47 -6.92 -5.46
C ASP A 27 -26.93 -6.74 -5.45
N ILE A 28 -26.42 -6.04 -4.46
CA ILE A 28 -24.97 -5.82 -4.28
C ILE A 28 -24.59 -6.30 -2.89
N LEU A 29 -23.75 -7.33 -2.81
CA LEU A 29 -23.22 -7.88 -1.58
C LEU A 29 -21.73 -7.59 -1.51
N LEU A 30 -21.27 -7.10 -0.35
CA LEU A 30 -19.87 -6.83 -0.09
C LEU A 30 -19.40 -7.66 1.12
N PHE A 31 -18.43 -8.53 0.89
CA PHE A 31 -17.84 -9.38 1.92
C PHE A 31 -16.50 -8.83 2.35
N GLU A 32 -16.31 -8.67 3.65
CA GLU A 32 -15.04 -8.27 4.26
C GLU A 32 -14.73 -9.21 5.44
N LYS A 33 -13.52 -9.78 5.43
CA LYS A 33 -13.10 -10.69 6.50
C LYS A 33 -12.82 -10.00 7.83
N GLY A 34 -12.40 -8.72 7.77
CA GLY A 34 -12.19 -7.88 8.95
C GLY A 34 -13.48 -7.21 9.41
N LYS A 35 -13.38 -6.41 10.47
CA LYS A 35 -14.49 -5.67 11.08
C LYS A 35 -14.81 -4.36 10.35
N TYR A 36 -13.89 -3.86 9.54
CA TYR A 36 -13.93 -2.50 9.01
C TYR A 36 -13.84 -2.48 7.49
N ILE A 37 -14.63 -1.60 6.89
CA ILE A 37 -14.57 -1.25 5.47
C ILE A 37 -14.18 0.21 5.31
N SER A 38 -13.77 0.60 4.12
CA SER A 38 -13.61 2.02 3.72
C SER A 38 -12.89 2.88 4.78
N TYR A 39 -11.74 2.41 5.24
CA TYR A 39 -10.91 3.14 6.20
C TYR A 39 -9.68 3.77 5.54
N ALA A 40 -9.11 4.77 6.21
CA ALA A 40 -7.94 5.53 5.77
C ALA A 40 -6.63 4.78 6.04
N ASN A 41 -6.20 3.88 5.15
CA ASN A 41 -4.95 3.12 5.29
C ASN A 41 -3.74 4.02 5.57
N CYS A 42 -3.63 5.16 4.85
CA CYS A 42 -2.54 6.11 5.06
C CYS A 42 -2.62 6.86 6.40
N GLY A 43 -3.76 6.80 7.10
CA GLY A 43 -3.95 7.39 8.41
C GLY A 43 -3.46 6.51 9.57
N LEU A 44 -3.26 5.21 9.34
CA LEU A 44 -2.93 4.24 10.38
C LEU A 44 -1.64 4.61 11.15
N PRO A 45 -0.50 4.90 10.51
CA PRO A 45 0.70 5.36 11.19
C PRO A 45 0.48 6.62 12.02
N TYR A 46 -0.26 7.58 11.49
CA TYR A 46 -0.52 8.88 12.15
C TYR A 46 -1.43 8.75 13.37
N TYR A 47 -2.34 7.78 13.38
CA TYR A 47 -3.12 7.46 14.57
C TYR A 47 -2.27 6.77 15.64
N ILE A 48 -1.37 5.86 15.25
CA ILE A 48 -0.42 5.22 16.17
C ILE A 48 0.43 6.29 16.86
N GLY A 49 1.00 7.23 16.09
CA GLY A 49 1.82 8.34 16.61
C GLY A 49 1.07 9.45 17.34
N GLY A 50 -0.28 9.42 17.36
CA GLY A 50 -1.10 10.42 18.04
C GLY A 50 -1.37 11.71 17.25
N VAL A 51 -0.88 11.82 16.02
CA VAL A 51 -1.19 12.96 15.10
C VAL A 51 -2.68 12.98 14.76
N ILE A 52 -3.25 11.82 14.48
CA ILE A 52 -4.71 11.63 14.43
C ILE A 52 -5.13 11.20 15.84
N ALA A 53 -5.79 12.07 16.58
CA ALA A 53 -6.17 11.82 17.96
C ALA A 53 -7.36 10.86 18.10
N GLU A 54 -8.33 10.97 17.20
CA GLU A 54 -9.60 10.23 17.27
C GLU A 54 -9.57 9.04 16.31
N ARG A 55 -9.75 7.82 16.83
CA ARG A 55 -9.75 6.57 16.07
C ARG A 55 -10.81 6.55 14.98
N GLU A 56 -11.96 7.10 15.27
CA GLU A 56 -13.13 7.12 14.39
C GLU A 56 -12.85 7.89 13.09
N LYS A 57 -11.91 8.83 13.09
CA LYS A 57 -11.46 9.54 11.87
C LYS A 57 -10.76 8.64 10.87
N LEU A 58 -10.28 7.47 11.28
CA LEU A 58 -9.79 6.46 10.37
C LEU A 58 -10.91 5.81 9.56
N LEU A 59 -12.13 5.77 10.10
CA LEU A 59 -13.28 5.09 9.48
C LEU A 59 -14.02 6.06 8.58
N VAL A 60 -13.67 6.07 7.29
CA VAL A 60 -14.30 6.96 6.29
C VAL A 60 -15.79 6.62 6.15
N GLN A 61 -16.15 5.33 6.19
CA GLN A 61 -17.51 4.85 6.27
C GLN A 61 -17.57 3.62 7.19
N THR A 62 -18.64 3.52 7.98
CA THR A 62 -18.95 2.28 8.70
C THR A 62 -19.74 1.31 7.81
N PRO A 63 -19.76 -0.01 8.10
CA PRO A 63 -20.62 -0.96 7.37
C PRO A 63 -22.07 -0.51 7.30
N THR A 64 -22.62 -0.04 8.40
CA THR A 64 -24.02 0.44 8.49
C THR A 64 -24.24 1.69 7.63
N SER A 65 -23.41 2.72 7.78
CA SER A 65 -23.58 3.96 7.01
C SER A 65 -23.38 3.74 5.51
N PHE A 66 -22.44 2.88 5.12
CA PHE A 66 -22.22 2.51 3.73
C PHE A 66 -23.40 1.72 3.15
N GLY A 67 -23.86 0.71 3.89
CA GLY A 67 -25.02 -0.12 3.50
C GLY A 67 -26.27 0.71 3.29
N GLN A 68 -26.60 1.61 4.22
CA GLN A 68 -27.74 2.51 4.11
C GLN A 68 -27.63 3.49 2.95
N ARG A 69 -26.45 4.13 2.81
CA ARG A 69 -26.21 5.13 1.76
C ARG A 69 -26.29 4.58 0.35
N PHE A 70 -25.73 3.38 0.15
CA PHE A 70 -25.58 2.77 -1.17
C PHE A 70 -26.49 1.56 -1.39
N ARG A 71 -27.34 1.22 -0.42
CA ARG A 71 -28.20 0.00 -0.49
C ARG A 71 -27.38 -1.23 -0.87
N VAL A 72 -26.28 -1.45 -0.14
CA VAL A 72 -25.37 -2.59 -0.29
C VAL A 72 -25.52 -3.47 0.95
N ASP A 73 -25.66 -4.78 0.77
CA ASP A 73 -25.58 -5.75 1.87
C ASP A 73 -24.10 -5.93 2.23
N VAL A 74 -23.67 -5.29 3.32
CA VAL A 74 -22.28 -5.30 3.80
C VAL A 74 -22.14 -6.33 4.90
N ARG A 75 -21.37 -7.38 4.64
CA ARG A 75 -21.12 -8.49 5.55
C ARG A 75 -19.65 -8.47 5.99
N VAL A 76 -19.39 -7.84 7.13
CA VAL A 76 -18.08 -7.86 7.80
C VAL A 76 -17.93 -9.14 8.64
N GLU A 77 -16.68 -9.51 8.95
CA GLU A 77 -16.35 -10.76 9.65
C GLU A 77 -16.90 -11.99 8.92
N ASN A 78 -17.00 -11.88 7.60
CA ASN A 78 -17.44 -12.92 6.68
C ASN A 78 -16.34 -13.15 5.64
N GLU A 79 -15.53 -14.20 5.84
CA GLU A 79 -14.41 -14.51 4.96
C GLU A 79 -14.88 -15.39 3.81
N VAL A 80 -14.68 -14.95 2.57
CA VAL A 80 -14.85 -15.82 1.40
C VAL A 80 -13.63 -16.76 1.34
N ILE A 81 -13.89 -18.05 1.49
CA ILE A 81 -12.85 -19.08 1.57
C ILE A 81 -12.69 -19.90 0.29
N ALA A 82 -13.70 -19.91 -0.58
CA ALA A 82 -13.64 -20.57 -1.89
C ALA A 82 -14.49 -19.83 -2.93
N ILE A 83 -14.09 -19.96 -4.20
CA ILE A 83 -14.85 -19.51 -5.37
C ILE A 83 -15.04 -20.70 -6.29
N HIS A 84 -16.25 -20.91 -6.77
CA HIS A 84 -16.63 -21.95 -7.72
C HIS A 84 -17.08 -21.32 -9.05
N PRO A 85 -16.14 -21.04 -9.98
CA PRO A 85 -16.45 -20.29 -11.19
C PRO A 85 -17.48 -20.94 -12.10
N LYS A 86 -17.52 -22.28 -12.15
CA LYS A 86 -18.46 -23.04 -12.99
C LYS A 86 -19.89 -22.95 -12.48
N ASP A 87 -20.05 -22.98 -11.16
CA ASP A 87 -21.37 -22.97 -10.50
C ASP A 87 -21.84 -21.55 -10.17
N LYS A 88 -20.95 -20.57 -10.38
CA LYS A 88 -21.16 -19.16 -9.99
C LYS A 88 -21.55 -19.02 -8.52
N THR A 89 -20.84 -19.71 -7.63
CA THR A 89 -21.01 -19.62 -6.18
C THR A 89 -19.70 -19.27 -5.48
N ILE A 90 -19.82 -18.75 -4.29
CA ILE A 90 -18.71 -18.57 -3.33
C ILE A 90 -19.06 -19.30 -2.03
N THR A 91 -18.07 -19.83 -1.33
CA THR A 91 -18.22 -20.34 0.04
C THR A 91 -17.70 -19.28 1.01
N VAL A 92 -18.54 -18.95 1.99
CA VAL A 92 -18.26 -17.91 3.00
C VAL A 92 -18.21 -18.56 4.38
N ARG A 93 -17.19 -18.17 5.18
CA ARG A 93 -17.05 -18.53 6.58
C ARG A 93 -17.30 -17.31 7.45
N THR A 94 -18.22 -17.42 8.41
CA THR A 94 -18.50 -16.40 9.42
C THR A 94 -17.50 -16.48 10.59
N ALA A 95 -17.43 -15.45 11.43
CA ALA A 95 -16.52 -15.42 12.59
C ALA A 95 -16.79 -16.56 13.61
N ASP A 96 -18.04 -17.07 13.70
CA ASP A 96 -18.40 -18.22 14.52
C ASP A 96 -18.08 -19.58 13.88
N GLY A 97 -17.41 -19.57 12.72
CA GLY A 97 -16.96 -20.77 12.01
C GLY A 97 -18.02 -21.44 11.12
N ARG A 98 -19.25 -20.93 11.05
CA ARG A 98 -20.29 -21.46 10.18
C ARG A 98 -19.97 -21.14 8.72
N GLU A 99 -20.18 -22.12 7.83
CA GLU A 99 -20.02 -21.96 6.39
C GLU A 99 -21.38 -21.94 5.68
N TYR A 100 -21.46 -21.12 4.62
CA TYR A 100 -22.62 -21.06 3.73
C TYR A 100 -22.20 -20.66 2.32
N GLU A 101 -23.07 -20.88 1.36
CA GLU A 101 -22.84 -20.51 -0.04
C GLU A 101 -23.69 -19.31 -0.45
N GLU A 102 -23.13 -18.50 -1.35
CA GLU A 102 -23.81 -17.41 -2.05
C GLU A 102 -23.60 -17.52 -3.55
N THR A 103 -24.67 -17.33 -4.31
CA THR A 103 -24.62 -17.28 -5.77
C THR A 103 -24.33 -15.88 -6.28
N TYR A 104 -23.70 -15.76 -7.44
CA TYR A 104 -23.48 -14.46 -8.11
C TYR A 104 -23.76 -14.53 -9.61
N ASP A 105 -24.15 -13.40 -10.20
CA ASP A 105 -24.11 -13.21 -11.65
C ASP A 105 -22.72 -12.72 -12.07
N LYS A 106 -22.15 -11.78 -11.30
CA LYS A 106 -20.78 -11.27 -11.50
C LYS A 106 -20.05 -11.08 -10.16
N LEU A 107 -18.77 -11.38 -10.16
CA LEU A 107 -17.91 -11.36 -8.98
C LEU A 107 -16.76 -10.37 -9.16
N LEU A 108 -16.47 -9.57 -8.14
CA LEU A 108 -15.30 -8.70 -8.07
C LEU A 108 -14.39 -9.12 -6.93
N LEU A 109 -13.11 -9.37 -7.23
CA LEU A 109 -12.04 -9.64 -6.29
C LEU A 109 -11.28 -8.34 -5.99
N SER A 110 -11.28 -7.91 -4.74
CA SER A 110 -10.50 -6.76 -4.24
C SER A 110 -9.80 -7.10 -2.91
N PRO A 111 -9.09 -8.25 -2.81
CA PRO A 111 -8.54 -8.74 -1.55
C PRO A 111 -7.30 -7.96 -1.10
N GLY A 112 -6.75 -7.09 -1.95
CA GLY A 112 -5.58 -6.27 -1.66
C GLY A 112 -4.29 -7.06 -1.63
N ALA A 113 -3.39 -6.70 -0.70
CA ALA A 113 -2.09 -7.33 -0.49
C ALA A 113 -1.90 -7.69 0.98
N THR A 114 -0.98 -8.60 1.27
CA THR A 114 -0.60 -9.01 2.62
C THR A 114 0.85 -8.61 2.92
N PRO A 115 1.17 -8.18 4.15
CA PRO A 115 2.54 -7.95 4.56
C PRO A 115 3.43 -9.18 4.39
N VAL A 116 4.66 -8.96 3.97
CA VAL A 116 5.66 -10.03 3.90
C VAL A 116 6.14 -10.35 5.31
N ARG A 117 6.10 -11.64 5.67
CA ARG A 117 6.58 -12.15 6.94
C ARG A 117 7.49 -13.36 6.64
N PRO A 118 8.83 -13.17 6.58
CA PRO A 118 9.76 -14.24 6.25
C PRO A 118 9.88 -15.25 7.41
N PRO A 119 10.27 -16.49 7.16
CA PRO A 119 10.41 -17.52 8.20
C PRO A 119 11.72 -17.31 8.99
N LEU A 120 11.80 -16.24 9.77
CA LEU A 120 12.94 -15.96 10.66
C LEU A 120 12.64 -16.49 12.06
N GLU A 121 13.67 -17.04 12.71
CA GLU A 121 13.57 -17.50 14.09
C GLU A 121 13.17 -16.31 14.99
N GLY A 122 12.21 -16.56 15.90
CA GLY A 122 11.70 -15.56 16.84
C GLY A 122 10.74 -14.53 16.26
N ILE A 123 10.37 -14.60 14.97
CA ILE A 123 9.51 -13.60 14.32
C ILE A 123 8.09 -13.55 14.91
N ASP A 124 7.62 -14.66 15.50
CA ASP A 124 6.29 -14.76 16.10
C ASP A 124 6.28 -14.36 17.59
N SER A 125 7.39 -13.83 18.10
CA SER A 125 7.46 -13.32 19.47
C SER A 125 6.54 -12.12 19.67
N GLU A 126 5.99 -12.01 20.87
CA GLU A 126 5.22 -10.86 21.29
C GLU A 126 6.05 -9.56 21.15
N GLY A 127 5.42 -8.49 20.68
CA GLY A 127 6.06 -7.21 20.40
C GLY A 127 6.62 -7.08 18.98
N ILE A 128 6.44 -8.09 18.12
CA ILE A 128 6.79 -8.04 16.69
C ILE A 128 5.53 -7.93 15.84
N PHE A 129 5.37 -6.83 15.13
CA PHE A 129 4.15 -6.47 14.42
C PHE A 129 4.38 -6.28 12.92
N THR A 130 3.30 -6.40 12.17
CA THR A 130 3.11 -5.83 10.84
C THR A 130 1.95 -4.85 10.89
N LEU A 131 1.91 -3.89 9.97
CA LEU A 131 0.81 -2.92 9.89
C LEU A 131 0.09 -3.08 8.54
N ARG A 132 -1.22 -3.43 8.60
CA ARG A 132 -2.04 -3.63 7.41
C ARG A 132 -3.43 -3.00 7.51
N ASN A 133 -4.08 -3.12 8.68
CA ASN A 133 -5.48 -2.78 8.89
C ASN A 133 -5.69 -2.04 10.23
N VAL A 134 -6.94 -1.77 10.56
CA VAL A 134 -7.32 -1.06 11.80
C VAL A 134 -7.04 -1.90 13.03
N GLU A 135 -7.25 -3.21 12.94
CA GLU A 135 -7.00 -4.15 14.05
C GLU A 135 -5.51 -4.19 14.42
N ASP A 136 -4.61 -4.26 13.40
CA ASP A 136 -3.16 -4.17 13.63
C ASP A 136 -2.79 -2.84 14.31
N THR A 137 -3.42 -1.77 13.86
CA THR A 137 -3.22 -0.41 14.40
C THR A 137 -3.61 -0.32 15.85
N ASP A 138 -4.76 -0.87 16.22
CA ASP A 138 -5.24 -0.92 17.61
C ASP A 138 -4.27 -1.73 18.47
N HIS A 139 -3.82 -2.90 18.01
CA HIS A 139 -2.84 -3.73 18.72
C HIS A 139 -1.51 -3.02 18.94
N ILE A 140 -0.96 -2.38 17.90
CA ILE A 140 0.31 -1.63 18.01
C ILE A 140 0.16 -0.48 19.00
N LYS A 141 -0.93 0.29 18.91
CA LYS A 141 -1.17 1.43 19.79
C LYS A 141 -1.36 1.01 21.25
N SER A 142 -2.13 -0.04 21.50
CA SER A 142 -2.30 -0.60 22.85
C SER A 142 -0.95 -1.08 23.39
N TYR A 143 -0.19 -1.83 22.60
CA TYR A 143 1.12 -2.33 23.00
C TYR A 143 2.10 -1.20 23.36
N LEU A 144 2.14 -0.13 22.57
CA LEU A 144 2.96 1.06 22.86
C LEU A 144 2.64 1.67 24.23
N THR A 145 1.36 1.75 24.58
CA THR A 145 0.90 2.38 25.80
C THR A 145 1.08 1.46 27.02
N GLU A 146 0.64 0.21 26.90
CA GLU A 146 0.63 -0.76 28.00
C GLU A 146 2.04 -1.22 28.40
N ASN A 147 2.95 -1.34 27.44
CA ASN A 147 4.32 -1.80 27.68
C ASN A 147 5.34 -0.66 27.84
N SER A 148 4.88 0.61 27.88
CA SER A 148 5.77 1.77 28.02
C SER A 148 6.97 1.74 27.08
N VAL A 149 6.74 1.41 25.81
CA VAL A 149 7.77 1.22 24.77
C VAL A 149 8.68 2.45 24.66
N LYS A 150 9.99 2.26 24.77
CA LYS A 150 11.01 3.32 24.63
C LYS A 150 11.87 3.17 23.40
N ARG A 151 12.03 1.94 22.89
CA ARG A 151 12.91 1.62 21.77
C ARG A 151 12.14 0.78 20.76
N ALA A 152 12.13 1.21 19.50
CA ALA A 152 11.54 0.44 18.42
C ALA A 152 12.53 0.19 17.30
N VAL A 153 12.46 -0.98 16.69
CA VAL A 153 13.16 -1.30 15.44
C VAL A 153 12.14 -1.42 14.32
N VAL A 154 12.31 -0.62 13.28
CA VAL A 154 11.54 -0.72 12.04
C VAL A 154 12.40 -1.45 11.02
N VAL A 155 11.95 -2.62 10.57
CA VAL A 155 12.64 -3.43 9.57
C VAL A 155 12.00 -3.14 8.21
N GLY A 156 12.79 -2.55 7.30
CA GLY A 156 12.36 -2.06 5.99
C GLY A 156 12.10 -0.54 5.98
N ALA A 157 12.77 0.13 5.06
CA ALA A 157 12.76 1.59 4.90
C ALA A 157 11.94 2.07 3.68
N GLY A 158 10.83 1.38 3.37
CA GLY A 158 9.84 1.82 2.40
C GLY A 158 8.90 2.89 2.98
N PHE A 159 7.83 3.23 2.24
CA PHE A 159 6.84 4.24 2.67
C PHE A 159 6.28 3.97 4.07
N ILE A 160 5.73 2.78 4.30
CA ILE A 160 5.11 2.41 5.59
C ILE A 160 6.16 2.45 6.72
N GLY A 161 7.37 1.93 6.44
CA GLY A 161 8.44 1.91 7.44
C GLY A 161 8.87 3.30 7.88
N LEU A 162 9.04 4.24 6.95
CA LEU A 162 9.43 5.61 7.27
C LEU A 162 8.31 6.42 7.93
N GLU A 163 7.05 6.25 7.48
CA GLU A 163 5.90 6.86 8.16
C GLU A 163 5.77 6.33 9.59
N MET A 164 5.97 5.03 9.82
CA MET A 164 5.98 4.47 11.17
C MET A 164 7.17 4.96 12.00
N ALA A 165 8.37 5.06 11.41
CA ALA A 165 9.54 5.59 12.10
C ALA A 165 9.31 7.04 12.59
N GLU A 166 8.75 7.90 11.73
CA GLU A 166 8.37 9.26 12.09
C GLU A 166 7.34 9.27 13.24
N ASN A 167 6.27 8.48 13.10
CA ASN A 167 5.17 8.51 14.05
C ASN A 167 5.53 7.87 15.41
N LEU A 168 6.36 6.83 15.43
CA LEU A 168 6.93 6.29 16.67
C LEU A 168 7.85 7.29 17.35
N HIS A 169 8.71 7.97 16.57
CA HIS A 169 9.56 9.04 17.09
C HIS A 169 8.73 10.19 17.67
N HIS A 170 7.65 10.59 16.98
CA HIS A 170 6.72 11.61 17.47
C HIS A 170 6.04 11.20 18.79
N ALA A 171 5.77 9.91 18.97
CA ALA A 171 5.27 9.34 20.23
C ALA A 171 6.34 9.23 21.34
N GLY A 172 7.56 9.73 21.10
CA GLY A 172 8.66 9.73 22.09
C GLY A 172 9.46 8.43 22.16
N VAL A 173 9.37 7.58 21.15
CA VAL A 173 10.11 6.31 21.07
C VAL A 173 11.43 6.53 20.31
N ALA A 174 12.55 6.02 20.83
CA ALA A 174 13.82 5.98 20.10
C ALA A 174 13.74 4.93 18.98
N VAL A 175 13.96 5.35 17.73
CA VAL A 175 13.75 4.52 16.55
C VAL A 175 15.06 4.16 15.88
N SER A 176 15.19 2.85 15.56
CA SER A 176 16.20 2.32 14.66
C SER A 176 15.53 1.78 13.41
N VAL A 177 16.03 2.12 12.23
CA VAL A 177 15.57 1.62 10.94
C VAL A 177 16.63 0.70 10.35
N VAL A 178 16.24 -0.53 9.98
CA VAL A 178 17.10 -1.54 9.34
C VAL A 178 16.62 -1.78 7.92
N GLU A 179 17.51 -1.61 6.93
CA GLU A 179 17.19 -1.78 5.50
C GLU A 179 18.28 -2.61 4.81
N MET A 180 17.86 -3.64 4.08
CA MET A 180 18.76 -4.52 3.32
C MET A 180 19.44 -3.81 2.15
N GLY A 181 18.74 -2.85 1.57
CA GLY A 181 19.27 -2.04 0.48
C GLY A 181 20.26 -0.96 0.98
N ASN A 182 20.96 -0.37 0.04
CA ASN A 182 21.88 0.74 0.31
C ASN A 182 21.17 2.09 0.49
N GLN A 183 19.83 2.10 0.44
CA GLN A 183 19.03 3.33 0.54
C GLN A 183 17.64 3.09 1.11
N VAL A 184 17.07 4.12 1.72
CA VAL A 184 15.64 4.21 2.03
C VAL A 184 14.84 4.55 0.77
N MET A 185 13.52 4.42 0.82
CA MET A 185 12.59 4.80 -0.26
C MET A 185 12.98 4.15 -1.59
N ALA A 186 12.93 2.84 -1.66
CA ALA A 186 13.28 2.07 -2.86
C ALA A 186 12.71 2.58 -4.21
N PRO A 187 11.56 3.26 -4.32
CA PRO A 187 11.07 3.79 -5.60
C PRO A 187 11.90 4.92 -6.19
N ILE A 188 12.67 5.68 -5.40
CA ILE A 188 13.51 6.78 -5.89
C ILE A 188 14.97 6.35 -6.12
N ASP A 189 15.73 7.14 -6.86
CA ASP A 189 17.15 6.91 -7.07
C ASP A 189 18.00 7.29 -5.83
N PHE A 190 19.19 6.68 -5.72
CA PHE A 190 20.09 6.92 -4.57
C PHE A 190 20.41 8.41 -4.37
N SER A 191 20.66 9.16 -5.44
CA SER A 191 20.92 10.60 -5.37
C SER A 191 19.76 11.40 -4.74
N MET A 192 18.55 10.89 -4.85
CA MET A 192 17.36 11.47 -4.24
C MET A 192 17.10 10.91 -2.84
N ALA A 193 17.56 9.69 -2.53
CA ALA A 193 17.44 9.10 -1.20
C ALA A 193 18.48 9.63 -0.20
N ALA A 194 19.68 10.00 -0.67
CA ALA A 194 20.76 10.44 0.20
C ALA A 194 20.42 11.66 1.10
N PRO A 195 19.72 12.71 0.63
CA PRO A 195 19.21 13.76 1.51
C PRO A 195 18.22 13.27 2.57
N VAL A 196 17.42 12.25 2.24
CA VAL A 196 16.48 11.64 3.20
C VAL A 196 17.25 10.89 4.30
N HIS A 197 18.36 10.21 3.97
CA HIS A 197 19.25 9.59 4.97
C HIS A 197 19.76 10.62 5.97
N GLN A 198 20.31 11.73 5.46
CA GLN A 198 20.82 12.80 6.30
C GLN A 198 19.73 13.37 7.21
N HIS A 199 18.54 13.57 6.65
CA HIS A 199 17.41 14.10 7.40
C HIS A 199 16.97 13.15 8.53
N LEU A 200 16.86 11.84 8.27
CA LEU A 200 16.56 10.84 9.29
C LEU A 200 17.57 10.85 10.44
N ILE A 201 18.87 10.90 10.11
CA ILE A 201 19.96 10.95 11.10
C ILE A 201 19.88 12.24 11.92
N GLN A 202 19.64 13.39 11.29
CA GLN A 202 19.46 14.68 11.97
C GLN A 202 18.26 14.69 12.92
N LYS A 203 17.21 13.92 12.61
CA LYS A 203 16.04 13.73 13.48
C LYS A 203 16.29 12.70 14.61
N GLY A 204 17.48 12.13 14.69
CA GLY A 204 17.84 11.18 15.76
C GLY A 204 17.44 9.74 15.48
N VAL A 205 17.05 9.40 14.25
CA VAL A 205 16.79 8.01 13.84
C VAL A 205 18.12 7.30 13.58
N SER A 206 18.33 6.15 14.22
CA SER A 206 19.46 5.28 13.94
C SER A 206 19.22 4.50 12.65
N LEU A 207 20.02 4.75 11.61
CA LEU A 207 19.84 4.16 10.28
C LEU A 207 20.90 3.09 10.00
N TYR A 208 20.46 1.86 9.75
CA TYR A 208 21.28 0.70 9.38
C TYR A 208 20.95 0.30 7.95
N LEU A 209 21.77 0.72 6.99
CA LEU A 209 21.65 0.36 5.56
C LEU A 209 22.57 -0.82 5.25
N GLU A 210 22.26 -1.54 4.16
CA GLU A 210 22.97 -2.77 3.73
C GLU A 210 22.99 -3.86 4.81
N GLU A 211 22.01 -3.78 5.73
CA GLU A 211 21.85 -4.70 6.86
C GLU A 211 20.55 -5.48 6.77
N GLY A 212 20.64 -6.78 7.01
CA GLY A 212 19.50 -7.67 7.08
C GLY A 212 19.31 -8.23 8.49
N VAL A 213 18.08 -8.38 8.92
CA VAL A 213 17.74 -9.10 10.15
C VAL A 213 17.86 -10.58 9.89
N THR A 214 18.56 -11.32 10.77
CA THR A 214 18.74 -12.77 10.71
C THR A 214 17.77 -13.52 11.60
N HIS A 215 17.53 -13.05 12.81
CA HIS A 215 16.60 -13.63 13.78
C HIS A 215 16.26 -12.62 14.88
N PHE A 216 15.30 -13.00 15.71
CA PHE A 216 14.89 -12.25 16.89
C PHE A 216 14.99 -13.13 18.11
N GLN A 217 15.36 -12.55 19.25
CA GLN A 217 15.35 -13.25 20.52
C GLN A 217 14.57 -12.43 21.57
N ARG A 218 13.49 -12.99 22.08
CA ARG A 218 12.74 -12.41 23.19
C ARG A 218 13.41 -12.72 24.51
N THR A 219 13.58 -11.70 25.34
CA THR A 219 14.11 -11.80 26.72
C THR A 219 13.18 -11.07 27.66
N GLU A 220 13.44 -11.15 28.98
CA GLU A 220 12.72 -10.35 29.98
C GLU A 220 12.93 -8.84 29.81
N GLN A 221 14.02 -8.43 29.16
CA GLN A 221 14.38 -7.02 28.93
C GLN A 221 13.86 -6.46 27.61
N GLY A 222 13.12 -7.25 26.81
CA GLY A 222 12.62 -6.89 25.49
C GLY A 222 13.04 -7.84 24.40
N ILE A 223 13.22 -7.32 23.20
CA ILE A 223 13.58 -8.07 22.00
C ILE A 223 14.99 -7.68 21.57
N THR A 224 15.84 -8.65 21.31
CA THR A 224 17.13 -8.42 20.65
C THR A 224 16.98 -8.76 19.18
N VAL A 225 17.26 -7.78 18.30
CA VAL A 225 17.26 -7.94 16.84
C VAL A 225 18.69 -8.20 16.39
N PHE A 226 18.93 -9.36 15.75
CA PHE A 226 20.25 -9.75 15.25
C PHE A 226 20.39 -9.41 13.79
N LEU A 227 21.51 -8.75 13.44
CA LEU A 227 21.81 -8.30 12.08
C LEU A 227 22.84 -9.20 11.41
N LYS A 228 22.85 -9.19 10.07
CA LYS A 228 23.78 -9.96 9.24
C LYS A 228 25.25 -9.67 9.53
N SER A 229 25.60 -8.44 9.92
CA SER A 229 26.95 -8.05 10.30
C SER A 229 27.40 -8.60 11.65
N GLY A 230 26.52 -9.26 12.41
CA GLY A 230 26.77 -9.70 13.79
C GLY A 230 26.43 -8.62 14.85
N LYS A 231 26.04 -7.43 14.45
CA LYS A 231 25.52 -6.40 15.37
C LYS A 231 24.16 -6.83 15.93
N THR A 232 23.84 -6.33 17.11
CA THR A 232 22.52 -6.51 17.75
C THR A 232 21.90 -5.17 18.09
N ILE A 233 20.58 -5.08 18.01
CA ILE A 233 19.82 -3.89 18.38
C ILE A 233 18.79 -4.29 19.44
N PRO A 234 18.85 -3.74 20.66
CA PRO A 234 17.82 -3.95 21.65
C PRO A 234 16.57 -3.13 21.30
N ALA A 235 15.41 -3.75 21.46
CA ALA A 235 14.12 -3.16 21.17
C ALA A 235 13.08 -3.59 22.21
N ASP A 236 12.09 -2.73 22.45
CA ASP A 236 10.90 -3.08 23.19
C ASP A 236 9.78 -3.50 22.22
N MET A 237 9.87 -3.03 20.97
CA MET A 237 8.94 -3.35 19.90
C MET A 237 9.68 -3.44 18.54
N VAL A 238 9.21 -4.31 17.66
CA VAL A 238 9.68 -4.42 16.28
C VAL A 238 8.50 -4.27 15.31
N LEU A 239 8.67 -3.47 14.28
CA LEU A 239 7.74 -3.38 13.16
C LEU A 239 8.37 -3.94 11.89
N LEU A 240 7.75 -4.94 11.29
CA LEU A 240 8.14 -5.49 9.99
C LEU A 240 7.44 -4.74 8.86
N SER A 241 8.20 -4.02 8.05
CA SER A 241 7.73 -3.22 6.92
C SER A 241 8.52 -3.53 5.64
N ILE A 242 8.80 -4.81 5.41
CA ILE A 242 9.67 -5.32 4.34
C ILE A 242 8.93 -5.59 3.02
N GLY A 243 7.80 -4.92 2.84
CA GLY A 243 6.97 -4.99 1.64
C GLY A 243 5.71 -5.83 1.80
N VAL A 244 4.96 -5.91 0.71
CA VAL A 244 3.68 -6.63 0.63
C VAL A 244 3.66 -7.54 -0.59
N ARG A 245 2.78 -8.54 -0.58
CA ARG A 245 2.52 -9.45 -1.72
C ARG A 245 1.04 -9.42 -2.06
N PRO A 246 0.67 -9.53 -3.35
CA PRO A 246 -0.72 -9.63 -3.76
C PRO A 246 -1.42 -10.79 -3.05
N ALA A 247 -2.63 -10.56 -2.54
CA ALA A 247 -3.43 -11.59 -1.89
C ALA A 247 -4.12 -12.48 -2.94
N THR A 248 -3.37 -13.43 -3.52
CA THR A 248 -3.82 -14.25 -4.65
C THR A 248 -4.28 -15.66 -4.27
N ALA A 249 -4.26 -16.04 -2.99
CA ALA A 249 -4.57 -17.41 -2.56
C ALA A 249 -5.95 -17.88 -3.05
N LEU A 250 -6.98 -17.06 -2.85
CA LEU A 250 -8.35 -17.35 -3.27
C LEU A 250 -8.47 -17.50 -4.80
N ALA A 251 -7.80 -16.62 -5.56
CA ALA A 251 -7.79 -16.67 -7.02
C ALA A 251 -7.06 -17.93 -7.53
N LYS A 252 -5.93 -18.31 -6.93
CA LYS A 252 -5.20 -19.55 -7.25
C LYS A 252 -6.06 -20.80 -6.99
N GLN A 253 -6.71 -20.84 -5.84
CA GLN A 253 -7.60 -21.95 -5.48
C GLN A 253 -8.77 -22.10 -6.48
N ALA A 254 -9.28 -20.98 -6.96
CA ALA A 254 -10.34 -20.95 -7.98
C ALA A 254 -9.84 -21.26 -9.41
N GLY A 255 -8.55 -21.53 -9.61
CA GLY A 255 -7.96 -21.81 -10.92
C GLY A 255 -7.84 -20.57 -11.82
N LEU A 256 -7.87 -19.36 -11.26
CA LEU A 256 -7.66 -18.13 -12.02
C LEU A 256 -6.18 -17.94 -12.37
N LYS A 257 -5.89 -17.39 -13.55
CA LYS A 257 -4.53 -17.12 -14.00
C LYS A 257 -3.87 -16.07 -13.09
N ILE A 258 -2.64 -16.42 -12.66
CA ILE A 258 -1.74 -15.49 -11.98
C ILE A 258 -0.70 -15.04 -13.00
N GLY A 259 -0.39 -13.74 -12.99
CA GLY A 259 0.58 -13.15 -13.90
C GLY A 259 2.02 -13.39 -13.46
N GLU A 260 2.97 -12.93 -14.28
CA GLU A 260 4.41 -13.15 -14.11
C GLU A 260 4.99 -12.42 -12.88
N ALA A 261 4.44 -11.25 -12.54
CA ALA A 261 4.83 -10.51 -11.34
C ALA A 261 4.15 -11.03 -10.07
N GLY A 262 3.23 -12.01 -10.18
CA GLY A 262 2.57 -12.69 -9.07
C GLY A 262 1.22 -12.12 -8.67
N GLY A 263 0.67 -11.15 -9.38
CA GLY A 263 -0.69 -10.64 -9.20
C GLY A 263 -1.74 -11.47 -9.94
N ILE A 264 -3.02 -11.24 -9.64
CA ILE A 264 -4.13 -11.81 -10.43
C ILE A 264 -4.07 -11.17 -11.83
N TRP A 265 -3.93 -12.00 -12.86
CA TRP A 265 -3.95 -11.53 -14.23
C TRP A 265 -5.34 -10.98 -14.60
N VAL A 266 -5.37 -9.83 -15.22
CA VAL A 266 -6.58 -9.22 -15.77
C VAL A 266 -6.36 -8.72 -17.20
N ASN A 267 -7.43 -8.69 -17.99
CA ASN A 267 -7.40 -8.02 -19.29
C ASN A 267 -7.60 -6.49 -19.12
N GLU A 268 -7.64 -5.76 -20.22
CA GLU A 268 -7.83 -4.31 -20.22
C GLU A 268 -9.17 -3.86 -19.60
N TYR A 269 -10.13 -4.74 -19.45
CA TYR A 269 -11.43 -4.46 -18.83
C TYR A 269 -11.49 -4.83 -17.35
N LEU A 270 -10.34 -5.25 -16.77
CA LEU A 270 -10.20 -5.74 -15.40
C LEU A 270 -10.92 -7.08 -15.16
N GLU A 271 -11.27 -7.83 -16.23
CA GLU A 271 -11.81 -9.18 -16.14
C GLU A 271 -10.65 -10.19 -16.03
N THR A 272 -10.81 -11.19 -15.17
CA THR A 272 -9.81 -12.25 -14.96
C THR A 272 -9.83 -13.27 -16.12
N SER A 273 -9.11 -14.38 -15.97
CA SER A 273 -9.15 -15.49 -16.91
C SER A 273 -10.48 -16.26 -16.92
N ALA A 274 -11.35 -16.00 -15.96
CA ALA A 274 -12.69 -16.60 -15.90
C ALA A 274 -13.75 -15.52 -16.19
N LYS A 275 -14.70 -15.83 -17.06
CA LYS A 275 -15.78 -14.95 -17.45
C LYS A 275 -16.63 -14.54 -16.24
N ASP A 276 -17.05 -13.27 -16.21
CA ASP A 276 -17.88 -12.65 -15.17
C ASP A 276 -17.16 -12.54 -13.80
N ILE A 277 -15.85 -12.82 -13.74
CA ILE A 277 -15.02 -12.61 -12.54
C ILE A 277 -13.99 -11.54 -12.85
N TYR A 278 -14.02 -10.46 -12.08
CA TYR A 278 -13.16 -9.28 -12.22
C TYR A 278 -12.23 -9.16 -11.02
N ALA A 279 -11.14 -8.41 -11.17
CA ALA A 279 -10.25 -8.11 -10.04
C ALA A 279 -9.68 -6.68 -10.11
N VAL A 280 -9.44 -6.06 -8.95
CA VAL A 280 -8.93 -4.69 -8.83
C VAL A 280 -8.02 -4.51 -7.61
N GLY A 281 -7.27 -3.42 -7.59
CA GLY A 281 -6.42 -2.98 -6.47
C GLY A 281 -5.09 -3.70 -6.41
N ASP A 282 -4.53 -3.78 -5.21
CA ASP A 282 -3.17 -4.29 -4.97
C ASP A 282 -2.99 -5.78 -5.33
N ALA A 283 -4.09 -6.50 -5.56
CA ALA A 283 -4.06 -7.92 -5.89
C ALA A 283 -3.78 -8.21 -7.36
N ILE A 284 -3.94 -7.24 -8.26
CA ILE A 284 -3.88 -7.45 -9.70
C ILE A 284 -2.51 -7.13 -10.31
N GLU A 285 -2.25 -7.77 -11.44
CA GLU A 285 -1.14 -7.48 -12.33
C GLU A 285 -1.68 -7.00 -13.68
N TYR A 286 -1.10 -5.94 -14.19
CA TYR A 286 -1.42 -5.37 -15.50
C TYR A 286 -0.16 -4.85 -16.20
N PRO A 287 -0.17 -4.63 -17.55
CA PRO A 287 0.97 -4.08 -18.25
C PRO A 287 1.27 -2.64 -17.81
N HIS A 288 2.54 -2.34 -17.51
CA HIS A 288 2.98 -0.99 -17.21
C HIS A 288 2.82 -0.07 -18.43
N PRO A 289 2.15 1.10 -18.33
CA PRO A 289 1.78 1.93 -19.47
C PRO A 289 2.94 2.40 -20.37
N LEU A 290 4.13 2.58 -19.77
CA LEU A 290 5.30 3.06 -20.53
C LEU A 290 6.12 1.94 -21.17
N THR A 291 6.01 0.70 -20.68
CA THR A 291 6.93 -0.38 -21.05
C THR A 291 6.24 -1.66 -21.50
N GLY A 292 4.96 -1.82 -21.20
CA GLY A 292 4.21 -3.06 -21.43
C GLY A 292 4.61 -4.23 -20.52
N LYS A 293 5.61 -4.05 -19.65
CA LYS A 293 6.08 -5.13 -18.74
C LYS A 293 5.06 -5.39 -17.64
N PRO A 294 4.97 -6.63 -17.10
CA PRO A 294 4.12 -6.96 -15.97
C PRO A 294 4.38 -6.04 -14.77
N TRP A 295 3.32 -5.49 -14.19
CA TRP A 295 3.41 -4.47 -13.15
C TRP A 295 2.43 -4.69 -12.00
N LEU A 296 2.93 -4.50 -10.78
CA LEU A 296 2.15 -4.44 -9.55
C LEU A 296 2.20 -3.01 -8.99
N ASN A 297 1.07 -2.49 -8.56
CA ASN A 297 0.99 -1.11 -8.06
C ASN A 297 0.11 -1.04 -6.80
N TYR A 298 0.73 -0.93 -5.64
CA TYR A 298 0.09 -0.95 -4.32
C TYR A 298 -0.33 0.45 -3.87
N LEU A 299 -1.23 1.10 -4.64
CA LEU A 299 -1.69 2.46 -4.41
C LEU A 299 -3.21 2.55 -4.43
N ALA A 300 -3.78 3.27 -3.48
CA ALA A 300 -5.23 3.43 -3.32
C ALA A 300 -5.89 4.18 -4.50
N ASN A 301 -5.22 5.18 -5.09
CA ASN A 301 -5.80 5.96 -6.18
C ASN A 301 -6.02 5.14 -7.47
N PRO A 302 -5.04 4.35 -7.96
CA PRO A 302 -5.30 3.36 -9.02
C PRO A 302 -6.43 2.39 -8.68
N ALA A 303 -6.45 1.84 -7.45
CA ALA A 303 -7.52 0.93 -7.01
C ALA A 303 -8.91 1.59 -7.07
N ASN A 304 -9.04 2.85 -6.66
CA ASN A 304 -10.28 3.62 -6.76
C ASN A 304 -10.70 3.87 -8.22
N ARG A 305 -9.74 4.18 -9.11
CA ARG A 305 -10.01 4.33 -10.55
C ARG A 305 -10.49 3.02 -11.16
N GLN A 306 -9.79 1.92 -10.85
CA GLN A 306 -10.16 0.56 -11.27
C GLN A 306 -11.54 0.18 -10.76
N GLY A 307 -11.88 0.49 -9.50
CA GLY A 307 -13.21 0.24 -8.92
C GLY A 307 -14.33 0.91 -9.68
N ARG A 308 -14.13 2.12 -10.20
CA ARG A 308 -15.13 2.79 -11.06
C ARG A 308 -15.24 2.14 -12.44
N ILE A 309 -14.11 1.87 -13.09
CA ILE A 309 -14.07 1.25 -14.42
C ILE A 309 -14.67 -0.14 -14.40
N VAL A 310 -14.31 -0.97 -13.42
CA VAL A 310 -14.81 -2.35 -13.32
C VAL A 310 -16.31 -2.38 -13.07
N ALA A 311 -16.85 -1.46 -12.26
CA ALA A 311 -18.29 -1.37 -12.04
C ALA A 311 -19.05 -1.06 -13.35
N ASP A 312 -18.55 -0.12 -14.16
CA ASP A 312 -19.12 0.17 -15.47
C ASP A 312 -19.04 -1.05 -16.40
N ASN A 313 -17.91 -1.76 -16.42
CA ASN A 313 -17.74 -2.97 -17.22
C ASN A 313 -18.63 -4.13 -16.75
N MET A 314 -18.84 -4.27 -15.45
CA MET A 314 -19.76 -5.28 -14.90
C MET A 314 -21.22 -5.01 -15.31
N VAL A 315 -21.64 -3.75 -15.45
CA VAL A 315 -23.02 -3.40 -15.81
C VAL A 315 -23.24 -3.38 -17.31
N PHE A 316 -22.37 -2.68 -18.04
CA PHE A 316 -22.59 -2.37 -19.46
C PHE A 316 -21.83 -3.29 -20.43
N GLY A 317 -21.16 -4.32 -19.89
CA GLY A 317 -20.23 -5.15 -20.66
C GLY A 317 -18.89 -4.45 -20.85
N ASN A 318 -17.85 -5.21 -21.17
CA ASN A 318 -16.45 -4.76 -21.27
C ASN A 318 -16.27 -3.66 -22.32
N LYS A 319 -16.46 -2.40 -21.95
CA LYS A 319 -16.42 -1.22 -22.84
C LYS A 319 -15.35 -0.20 -22.47
N VAL A 320 -14.98 -0.13 -21.19
CA VAL A 320 -14.04 0.88 -20.67
C VAL A 320 -12.72 0.22 -20.35
N ALA A 321 -11.70 0.49 -21.16
CA ALA A 321 -10.37 -0.04 -20.91
C ALA A 321 -9.67 0.69 -19.75
N TYR A 322 -8.93 -0.06 -18.94
CA TYR A 322 -8.01 0.46 -17.95
C TYR A 322 -6.61 0.57 -18.56
N GLU A 323 -6.16 1.79 -18.79
CA GLU A 323 -4.86 2.09 -19.41
C GLU A 323 -3.66 1.90 -18.49
N GLY A 324 -3.90 1.44 -17.25
CA GLY A 324 -2.87 1.26 -16.22
C GLY A 324 -2.59 2.53 -15.42
N ALA A 325 -1.55 2.43 -14.58
CA ALA A 325 -1.03 3.53 -13.78
C ALA A 325 0.50 3.43 -13.68
N ILE A 326 1.18 4.56 -13.76
CA ILE A 326 2.66 4.63 -13.80
C ILE A 326 3.31 4.62 -12.41
N GLY A 327 2.53 4.60 -11.34
CA GLY A 327 3.04 4.61 -9.97
C GLY A 327 3.43 6.02 -9.52
N THR A 328 2.45 6.82 -9.12
CA THR A 328 2.69 8.15 -8.54
C THR A 328 2.49 8.09 -7.04
N SER A 329 3.48 8.53 -6.28
CA SER A 329 3.47 8.50 -4.83
C SER A 329 4.09 9.75 -4.22
N ILE A 330 3.65 10.10 -3.04
CA ILE A 330 4.20 11.15 -2.20
C ILE A 330 4.18 10.66 -0.76
N ALA A 331 5.25 10.91 -0.03
CA ALA A 331 5.36 10.61 1.39
C ALA A 331 5.99 11.77 2.13
N LYS A 332 5.58 11.96 3.36
CA LYS A 332 6.22 12.82 4.32
C LYS A 332 7.22 11.99 5.13
N VAL A 333 8.41 12.51 5.31
CA VAL A 333 9.46 11.95 6.18
C VAL A 333 9.91 13.07 7.11
N PHE A 334 9.34 13.18 8.28
CA PHE A 334 9.43 14.33 9.18
C PHE A 334 9.02 15.63 8.48
N ASP A 335 9.95 16.56 8.27
CA ASP A 335 9.67 17.84 7.60
C ASP A 335 9.94 17.78 6.09
N MET A 336 10.42 16.65 5.60
CA MET A 336 10.77 16.46 4.19
C MET A 336 9.65 15.75 3.45
N THR A 337 9.32 16.25 2.28
CA THR A 337 8.40 15.62 1.33
C THR A 337 9.19 14.92 0.24
N VAL A 338 8.87 13.67 -0.03
CA VAL A 338 9.46 12.85 -1.08
C VAL A 338 8.37 12.43 -2.06
N ALA A 339 8.49 12.84 -3.31
CA ALA A 339 7.53 12.53 -4.36
C ALA A 339 8.21 11.77 -5.51
N SER A 340 7.48 10.86 -6.13
CA SER A 340 7.93 10.18 -7.34
C SER A 340 6.77 9.82 -8.25
N THR A 341 7.04 9.80 -9.56
CA THR A 341 6.10 9.32 -10.57
C THR A 341 6.87 8.62 -11.69
N GLY A 342 6.29 7.57 -12.25
CA GLY A 342 6.92 6.80 -13.33
C GLY A 342 8.16 6.03 -12.90
N LEU A 343 9.16 5.96 -13.76
CA LEU A 343 10.32 5.08 -13.64
C LEU A 343 11.57 5.85 -13.19
N ALA A 344 12.14 5.45 -12.08
CA ALA A 344 13.46 5.90 -11.63
C ALA A 344 14.58 5.35 -12.53
N ALA A 345 15.72 6.05 -12.59
CA ALA A 345 16.86 5.67 -13.42
C ALA A 345 17.36 4.24 -13.13
N LYS A 346 17.37 3.82 -11.86
CA LYS A 346 17.75 2.45 -11.50
C LYS A 346 16.82 1.39 -12.09
N ARG A 347 15.52 1.68 -12.24
CA ARG A 347 14.55 0.76 -12.86
C ARG A 347 14.74 0.71 -14.37
N LEU A 348 15.00 1.86 -15.00
CA LEU A 348 15.33 1.93 -16.43
C LEU A 348 16.60 1.15 -16.75
N LYS A 349 17.64 1.29 -15.91
CA LYS A 349 18.88 0.51 -16.02
C LYS A 349 18.63 -1.01 -15.86
N GLN A 350 17.83 -1.41 -14.88
CA GLN A 350 17.46 -2.82 -14.67
C GLN A 350 16.69 -3.42 -15.86
N TRP A 351 15.94 -2.59 -16.57
CA TRP A 351 15.18 -3.00 -17.74
C TRP A 351 15.91 -2.75 -19.05
N GLU A 352 17.19 -2.35 -19.01
CA GLU A 352 18.06 -2.09 -20.16
C GLU A 352 17.47 -1.06 -21.14
N MET A 353 16.74 -0.08 -20.62
CA MET A 353 16.16 1.01 -21.38
C MET A 353 17.13 2.17 -21.45
N GLU A 354 17.32 2.74 -22.67
CA GLU A 354 18.09 3.96 -22.83
C GLU A 354 17.40 5.13 -22.11
N TYR A 355 18.17 5.88 -21.34
CA TYR A 355 17.67 7.06 -20.64
C TYR A 355 18.77 8.09 -20.41
N GLN A 356 18.35 9.33 -20.25
CA GLN A 356 19.13 10.39 -19.62
C GLN A 356 18.37 10.90 -18.38
N SER A 357 19.10 11.56 -17.50
CA SER A 357 18.50 12.22 -16.33
C SER A 357 19.04 13.64 -16.19
N SER A 358 18.15 14.54 -15.78
CA SER A 358 18.47 15.90 -15.38
C SER A 358 18.13 16.10 -13.92
N VAL A 359 19.02 16.73 -13.17
CA VAL A 359 18.79 17.08 -11.75
C VAL A 359 18.89 18.58 -11.62
N THR A 360 17.89 19.18 -10.99
CA THR A 360 17.84 20.61 -10.71
C THR A 360 17.70 20.84 -9.22
N HIS A 361 18.57 21.66 -8.67
CA HIS A 361 18.48 22.17 -7.30
C HIS A 361 17.98 23.60 -7.36
N SER A 362 16.89 23.90 -6.66
CA SER A 362 16.22 25.18 -6.66
C SER A 362 15.64 25.45 -5.28
N SER A 363 14.91 26.54 -5.18
CA SER A 363 14.09 26.85 -4.01
C SER A 363 12.60 26.65 -4.34
N SER A 364 11.77 26.47 -3.31
CA SER A 364 10.31 26.35 -3.41
C SER A 364 9.66 27.55 -4.10
N HIS A 365 10.30 28.71 -3.99
CA HIS A 365 9.96 29.97 -4.66
C HIS A 365 11.21 30.86 -4.75
N ALA A 366 11.06 32.07 -5.31
CA ALA A 366 12.16 33.01 -5.50
C ALA A 366 12.83 33.38 -4.16
N GLY A 367 14.18 33.26 -4.10
CA GLY A 367 14.95 33.39 -2.86
C GLY A 367 14.92 34.78 -2.20
N TYR A 368 14.44 35.80 -2.89
CA TYR A 368 14.22 37.14 -2.30
C TYR A 368 12.91 37.22 -1.47
N TYR A 369 12.02 36.24 -1.64
CA TYR A 369 10.80 36.16 -0.82
C TYR A 369 11.07 35.29 0.42
N PRO A 370 10.56 35.69 1.61
CA PRO A 370 10.82 34.98 2.86
C PRO A 370 10.43 33.49 2.80
N ASP A 371 11.13 32.67 3.58
CA ASP A 371 10.83 31.25 3.78
C ASP A 371 11.00 30.35 2.54
N ALA A 372 11.89 30.75 1.61
CA ALA A 372 12.26 29.89 0.48
C ALA A 372 13.04 28.67 0.96
N LEU A 373 12.50 27.47 0.71
CA LEU A 373 13.08 26.18 1.13
C LEU A 373 13.68 25.43 -0.04
N PRO A 374 14.75 24.61 0.19
CA PRO A 374 15.36 23.81 -0.84
C PRO A 374 14.39 22.85 -1.51
N LEU A 375 14.46 22.75 -2.84
CA LEU A 375 13.72 21.81 -3.67
C LEU A 375 14.69 21.18 -4.67
N THR A 376 14.73 19.86 -4.71
CA THR A 376 15.48 19.09 -5.71
C THR A 376 14.49 18.32 -6.58
N LEU A 377 14.63 18.47 -7.90
CA LEU A 377 13.86 17.74 -8.90
C LEU A 377 14.81 16.91 -9.77
N LYS A 378 14.41 15.66 -10.04
CA LYS A 378 15.09 14.79 -11.00
C LYS A 378 14.09 14.28 -12.02
N LEU A 379 14.43 14.42 -13.31
CA LEU A 379 13.68 13.88 -14.42
C LEU A 379 14.47 12.73 -15.06
N THR A 380 13.76 11.71 -15.55
CA THR A 380 14.31 10.65 -16.40
C THR A 380 13.55 10.63 -17.71
N PHE A 381 14.25 10.60 -18.83
CA PHE A 381 13.64 10.72 -20.17
C PHE A 381 14.47 9.98 -21.22
N HIS A 382 13.84 9.69 -22.36
CA HIS A 382 14.49 9.09 -23.52
C HIS A 382 15.46 10.11 -24.18
N PRO A 383 16.74 9.73 -24.45
CA PRO A 383 17.77 10.68 -24.88
C PRO A 383 17.50 11.36 -26.23
N VAL A 384 16.81 10.67 -27.14
CA VAL A 384 16.56 11.17 -28.51
C VAL A 384 15.19 11.83 -28.63
N THR A 385 14.14 11.18 -28.12
CA THR A 385 12.75 11.65 -28.30
C THR A 385 12.29 12.63 -27.23
N GLY A 386 13.00 12.74 -26.11
CA GLY A 386 12.60 13.53 -24.95
C GLY A 386 11.39 12.96 -24.18
N LYS A 387 10.88 11.77 -24.57
CA LYS A 387 9.75 11.14 -23.88
C LYS A 387 10.06 10.98 -22.40
N LEU A 388 9.23 11.57 -21.52
CA LEU A 388 9.39 11.51 -20.08
C LEU A 388 9.08 10.09 -19.57
N TYR A 389 9.99 9.51 -18.81
CA TYR A 389 9.82 8.22 -18.15
C TYR A 389 9.43 8.36 -16.69
N GLY A 390 9.94 9.37 -15.99
CA GLY A 390 9.62 9.58 -14.61
C GLY A 390 10.17 10.89 -14.06
N ALA A 391 9.68 11.24 -12.88
CA ALA A 391 10.14 12.39 -12.11
C ALA A 391 10.22 12.04 -10.63
N GLN A 392 11.16 12.66 -9.92
CA GLN A 392 11.34 12.54 -8.49
C GLN A 392 11.55 13.94 -7.92
N GLY A 393 10.95 14.21 -6.77
CA GLY A 393 11.04 15.49 -6.08
C GLY A 393 11.32 15.30 -4.60
N ILE A 394 12.21 16.14 -4.05
CA ILE A 394 12.45 16.24 -2.61
C ILE A 394 12.39 17.71 -2.24
N GLY A 395 11.62 18.03 -1.23
CA GLY A 395 11.47 19.36 -0.73
C GLY A 395 11.04 19.40 0.73
N TYR A 396 11.05 20.59 1.30
CA TYR A 396 10.50 20.85 2.61
C TYR A 396 9.11 21.51 2.48
N GLU A 397 8.55 22.00 3.58
CA GLU A 397 7.26 22.69 3.57
C GLU A 397 7.26 23.83 2.54
N GLY A 398 6.20 23.97 1.74
CA GLY A 398 6.11 24.95 0.65
C GLY A 398 6.17 24.37 -0.76
N ASP A 399 6.36 23.06 -0.92
CA ASP A 399 6.47 22.35 -2.19
C ASP A 399 5.14 22.18 -2.96
N ARG A 400 4.03 22.79 -2.50
CA ARG A 400 2.67 22.62 -3.05
C ARG A 400 2.57 22.72 -4.58
N LYS A 401 3.55 23.34 -5.24
CA LYS A 401 3.60 23.42 -6.71
C LYS A 401 4.11 22.13 -7.35
N SER A 402 5.03 21.38 -6.70
CA SER A 402 5.53 20.11 -7.19
C SER A 402 4.48 18.99 -7.07
N THR A 403 3.55 19.07 -6.10
CA THR A 403 2.45 18.12 -5.97
C THR A 403 1.39 18.25 -7.08
N ARG A 404 1.31 19.40 -7.78
CA ARG A 404 0.42 19.57 -8.95
C ARG A 404 0.88 18.83 -10.20
N LEU A 405 2.13 18.41 -10.29
CA LEU A 405 2.62 17.53 -11.35
C LEU A 405 1.93 16.14 -11.34
N ASN A 406 1.24 15.80 -10.26
CA ASN A 406 0.54 14.53 -10.09
C ASN A 406 -0.94 14.55 -10.53
N SER A 407 -1.46 15.68 -10.99
CA SER A 407 -2.88 15.84 -11.34
C SER A 407 -3.17 16.08 -12.83
N SER A 408 -2.15 16.01 -13.67
CA SER A 408 -2.31 16.12 -15.14
C SER A 408 -2.02 14.82 -15.87
#